data_32b9e6119e2e1ddf9c43cd045de30201
#
_entry.id   32b9e6119e2e1ddf9c43cd045de30201
#
_cell.length_a   1.000
_cell.length_b   1.000
_cell.length_c   1.000
_cell.angle_alpha   90.00
_cell.angle_beta   90.00
_cell.angle_gamma   90.00
#
_symmetry.space_group_name_H-M   'P 1'
#
loop_
_entity.id
_entity.type
_entity.pdbx_description
1 polymer ?
#
loop_
_entity_poly.entity_id
_entity_poly.type
_entity_poly.pdbx_seq_one_letter_code
_entity_poly.pdbx_strand_id
1 'polypeptide(L)'
;MRYNMKQAISIIAAMLAAVILFTGCQSTPEQPVVVQKDMEQMLEKAQDTQAPAEAQTLAGQYGIPERWTQEWSGADGKLTLRVDAPITVPENAMPVVKVKAEGFSQETATALFHYFMDGKTAMTNNAGPSVMTKAEIEELILLYKRQIADGTIEEQQMLTPEEAEEEIKRLEEEYQSAPAATADDEPTVSDGTMRLCEESYSNGYSVTTEKLYELNVAAGEERLCVRRPAQENGSLTGSFTYTHSVNEDSGRFFNGAPRVLPEDASESERPSLSLEEAGALCEEVFAAMGVADVQLAQAYVTGTPGDYAYILHYVRTVAGVPVALCMDVFGVGDGETNVSLPWDYEQIRFLLTDSGIEGISWTSPTVTGEVVTESAKLLSWQEISEIAETFLFAIFEPQTELFGLERKVAVHIDDIHLSLLRVRENNAQGRTGFYVPTWVFYGEEYIDDFPSVNGVDKHIVLAINAIDGSVIDLSKGY
;
A
#
# COMPACT_ATOMS: atom_id res chain seq x y z
N MET A 1 -40.67 -65.11 8.57
CA MET A 1 -40.83 -63.80 7.96
C MET A 1 -40.36 -62.62 8.85
N ARG A 2 -39.40 -62.81 9.76
CA ARG A 2 -38.85 -61.79 10.67
C ARG A 2 -37.35 -61.48 10.44
N TYR A 3 -36.74 -62.15 9.47
CA TYR A 3 -35.29 -62.03 9.23
C TYR A 3 -34.95 -60.93 8.20
N ASN A 4 -35.84 -60.55 7.28
CA ASN A 4 -35.60 -59.63 6.20
C ASN A 4 -35.74 -58.18 6.61
N MET A 5 -36.40 -57.85 7.71
CA MET A 5 -36.62 -56.44 8.11
C MET A 5 -35.39 -55.83 8.81
N LYS A 6 -34.63 -56.67 9.56
CA LYS A 6 -33.39 -56.18 10.19
C LYS A 6 -32.25 -55.97 9.17
N GLN A 7 -32.19 -56.79 8.13
CA GLN A 7 -31.21 -56.57 7.05
C GLN A 7 -31.56 -55.37 6.19
N ALA A 8 -32.85 -55.11 5.92
CA ALA A 8 -33.30 -53.94 5.20
C ALA A 8 -33.02 -52.62 5.97
N ILE A 9 -33.24 -52.65 7.30
CA ILE A 9 -32.92 -51.45 8.16
C ILE A 9 -31.42 -51.22 8.25
N SER A 10 -30.59 -52.28 8.29
CA SER A 10 -29.13 -52.11 8.28
C SER A 10 -28.58 -51.58 6.95
N ILE A 11 -29.18 -51.97 5.83
CA ILE A 11 -28.79 -51.45 4.49
C ILE A 11 -29.22 -49.98 4.33
N ILE A 12 -30.41 -49.63 4.79
CA ILE A 12 -30.88 -48.21 4.76
C ILE A 12 -30.06 -47.34 5.71
N ALA A 13 -29.68 -47.82 6.89
CA ALA A 13 -28.81 -47.10 7.81
C ALA A 13 -27.38 -46.95 7.25
N ALA A 14 -26.86 -47.94 6.53
CA ALA A 14 -25.57 -47.85 5.86
C ALA A 14 -25.60 -46.89 4.63
N MET A 15 -26.70 -46.86 3.89
CA MET A 15 -26.87 -45.89 2.79
C MET A 15 -27.08 -44.44 3.29
N LEU A 16 -27.82 -44.26 4.41
CA LEU A 16 -27.93 -42.93 5.02
C LEU A 16 -26.59 -42.43 5.60
N ALA A 17 -25.81 -43.34 6.22
CA ALA A 17 -24.47 -42.97 6.68
C ALA A 17 -23.50 -42.67 5.53
N ALA A 18 -23.64 -43.35 4.39
CA ALA A 18 -22.83 -43.04 3.20
C ALA A 18 -23.23 -41.72 2.54
N VAL A 19 -24.50 -41.33 2.55
CA VAL A 19 -24.99 -40.05 2.01
C VAL A 19 -24.56 -38.89 2.91
N ILE A 20 -24.51 -39.08 4.23
CA ILE A 20 -24.02 -38.06 5.17
C ILE A 20 -22.48 -37.85 5.05
N LEU A 21 -21.75 -38.85 4.56
CA LEU A 21 -20.30 -38.73 4.31
C LEU A 21 -19.96 -38.06 2.98
N PHE A 22 -20.95 -37.83 2.11
CA PHE A 22 -20.75 -37.13 0.83
C PHE A 22 -21.40 -35.74 0.77
N THR A 23 -22.11 -35.28 1.80
CA THR A 23 -22.70 -33.94 1.84
C THR A 23 -22.11 -33.07 2.96
N GLY A 24 -20.80 -33.07 3.09
CA GLY A 24 -20.18 -32.25 4.09
C GLY A 24 -18.69 -32.44 4.08
N CYS A 25 -18.07 -31.81 3.18
CA CYS A 25 -16.73 -31.23 3.21
C CYS A 25 -16.34 -30.95 1.76
N GLN A 26 -16.74 -29.82 1.21
CA GLN A 26 -15.75 -29.12 0.43
C GLN A 26 -14.60 -28.93 1.42
N SER A 27 -13.50 -29.59 1.13
CA SER A 27 -12.30 -29.43 1.92
C SER A 27 -11.93 -27.96 1.90
N THR A 28 -12.14 -27.27 3.01
CA THR A 28 -11.33 -26.07 3.30
C THR A 28 -9.91 -26.47 2.91
N PRO A 29 -9.21 -25.70 2.06
CA PRO A 29 -7.84 -26.04 1.69
C PRO A 29 -7.10 -26.39 2.98
N GLU A 30 -6.53 -27.59 3.08
CA GLU A 30 -5.81 -28.04 4.29
C GLU A 30 -4.57 -27.18 4.57
N GLN A 31 -4.29 -26.20 3.69
CA GLN A 31 -3.25 -25.23 3.86
C GLN A 31 -3.86 -23.90 4.29
N PRO A 32 -3.31 -23.27 5.35
CA PRO A 32 -3.69 -21.90 5.71
C PRO A 32 -3.50 -21.02 4.48
N VAL A 33 -4.42 -20.09 4.25
CA VAL A 33 -4.40 -19.11 3.13
C VAL A 33 -3.09 -18.31 3.11
N VAL A 34 -2.44 -18.19 4.27
CA VAL A 34 -1.11 -17.59 4.42
C VAL A 34 -0.19 -18.59 5.10
N VAL A 35 0.64 -19.27 4.34
CA VAL A 35 1.74 -20.10 4.85
C VAL A 35 3.01 -19.24 4.87
N GLN A 36 3.80 -19.36 5.94
CA GLN A 36 5.16 -18.82 5.92
C GLN A 36 5.90 -19.49 4.75
N LYS A 37 6.21 -18.70 3.72
CA LYS A 37 6.77 -19.22 2.48
C LYS A 37 8.18 -19.74 2.72
N ASP A 38 8.46 -20.89 2.16
CA ASP A 38 9.83 -21.36 2.03
C ASP A 38 10.52 -20.59 0.89
N MET A 39 11.18 -19.49 1.26
CA MET A 39 11.88 -18.62 0.32
C MET A 39 12.99 -19.35 -0.42
N GLU A 40 13.68 -20.30 0.24
CA GLU A 40 14.74 -21.08 -0.40
C GLU A 40 14.15 -21.96 -1.50
N GLN A 41 13.06 -22.66 -1.21
CA GLN A 41 12.36 -23.48 -2.19
C GLN A 41 11.77 -22.66 -3.35
N MET A 42 11.24 -21.49 -3.08
CA MET A 42 10.73 -20.57 -4.10
C MET A 42 11.86 -20.09 -5.02
N LEU A 43 13.01 -19.70 -4.44
CA LEU A 43 14.19 -19.27 -5.19
C LEU A 43 14.80 -20.43 -6.00
N GLU A 44 14.83 -21.66 -5.48
CA GLU A 44 15.24 -22.86 -6.23
C GLU A 44 14.31 -23.09 -7.44
N LYS A 45 12.99 -23.02 -7.24
CA LYS A 45 12.02 -23.14 -8.35
C LYS A 45 12.20 -22.05 -9.41
N ALA A 46 12.50 -20.82 -8.98
CA ALA A 46 12.74 -19.70 -9.88
C ALA A 46 13.96 -19.93 -10.80
N GLN A 47 15.00 -20.61 -10.28
CA GLN A 47 16.24 -20.89 -11.01
C GLN A 47 16.18 -22.14 -11.90
N ASP A 48 15.14 -22.96 -11.78
CA ASP A 48 14.94 -24.15 -12.62
C ASP A 48 14.52 -23.73 -14.05
N THR A 49 15.47 -23.03 -14.70
CA THR A 49 15.28 -22.48 -16.05
C THR A 49 15.42 -23.57 -17.10
N GLN A 50 14.34 -23.93 -17.75
CA GLN A 50 14.45 -24.35 -19.15
C GLN A 50 14.69 -23.05 -19.96
N ALA A 51 15.83 -23.00 -20.66
CA ALA A 51 16.08 -21.88 -21.55
C ALA A 51 14.86 -21.66 -22.47
N PRO A 52 14.34 -20.42 -22.57
CA PRO A 52 13.18 -20.16 -23.41
C PRO A 52 13.48 -20.67 -24.83
N ALA A 53 12.54 -21.39 -25.40
CA ALA A 53 12.60 -21.76 -26.81
C ALA A 53 12.67 -20.43 -27.57
N GLU A 54 13.73 -20.25 -28.37
CA GLU A 54 13.95 -19.02 -29.14
C GLU A 54 12.64 -18.59 -29.81
N ALA A 55 12.22 -17.33 -29.58
CA ALA A 55 11.14 -16.60 -30.22
C ALA A 55 9.68 -16.78 -29.69
N GLN A 56 9.43 -17.23 -28.47
CA GLN A 56 8.08 -17.16 -27.89
C GLN A 56 7.97 -15.98 -26.90
N THR A 57 6.86 -15.22 -27.02
CA THR A 57 6.48 -14.23 -25.98
C THR A 57 6.12 -14.95 -24.69
N LEU A 58 6.23 -14.27 -23.54
CA LEU A 58 5.77 -14.81 -22.24
C LEU A 58 4.33 -15.33 -22.34
N ALA A 59 3.43 -14.56 -22.96
CA ALA A 59 2.05 -14.96 -23.14
C ALA A 59 1.90 -16.30 -23.89
N GLY A 60 2.66 -16.48 -24.96
CA GLY A 60 2.64 -17.75 -25.72
C GLY A 60 3.27 -18.93 -24.96
N GLN A 61 4.34 -18.67 -24.18
CA GLN A 61 5.05 -19.69 -23.42
C GLN A 61 4.19 -20.26 -22.27
N TYR A 62 3.43 -19.42 -21.58
CA TYR A 62 2.66 -19.80 -20.40
C TYR A 62 1.14 -19.91 -20.68
N GLY A 63 0.71 -19.81 -21.95
CA GLY A 63 -0.69 -19.96 -22.36
C GLY A 63 -1.60 -18.85 -21.84
N ILE A 64 -1.08 -17.62 -21.72
CA ILE A 64 -1.79 -16.48 -21.18
C ILE A 64 -2.72 -15.89 -22.25
N PRO A 65 -4.03 -15.77 -21.98
CA PRO A 65 -4.96 -15.13 -22.91
C PRO A 65 -4.86 -13.60 -22.84
N GLU A 66 -5.37 -12.91 -23.84
CA GLU A 66 -5.44 -11.44 -23.85
C GLU A 66 -6.44 -10.89 -22.82
N ARG A 67 -7.46 -11.69 -22.48
CA ARG A 67 -8.54 -11.32 -21.57
C ARG A 67 -9.03 -12.54 -20.81
N TRP A 68 -9.44 -12.33 -19.55
CA TRP A 68 -10.11 -13.35 -18.73
C TRP A 68 -11.51 -12.87 -18.38
N THR A 69 -12.53 -13.71 -18.70
CA THR A 69 -13.92 -13.42 -18.40
C THR A 69 -14.52 -14.62 -17.68
N GLN A 70 -14.98 -14.42 -16.46
CA GLN A 70 -15.60 -15.43 -15.62
C GLN A 70 -16.61 -14.80 -14.67
N GLU A 71 -17.61 -15.57 -14.27
CA GLU A 71 -18.59 -15.18 -13.27
C GLU A 71 -18.93 -16.38 -12.41
N TRP A 72 -18.86 -16.22 -11.10
CA TRP A 72 -19.21 -17.25 -10.11
C TRP A 72 -20.16 -16.67 -9.06
N SER A 73 -20.94 -17.56 -8.45
CA SER A 73 -21.82 -17.24 -7.34
C SER A 73 -21.61 -18.27 -6.23
N GLY A 74 -21.50 -17.80 -4.99
CA GLY A 74 -21.28 -18.60 -3.79
C GLY A 74 -22.21 -18.18 -2.65
N ALA A 75 -22.08 -18.83 -1.49
CA ALA A 75 -22.81 -18.52 -0.26
C ALA A 75 -24.34 -18.35 -0.49
N ASP A 76 -24.96 -19.31 -1.21
CA ASP A 76 -26.38 -19.29 -1.55
C ASP A 76 -26.83 -17.99 -2.28
N GLY A 77 -25.95 -17.43 -3.14
CA GLY A 77 -26.22 -16.24 -3.93
C GLY A 77 -25.89 -14.92 -3.21
N LYS A 78 -25.25 -14.96 -2.05
CA LYS A 78 -24.76 -13.77 -1.34
C LYS A 78 -23.38 -13.29 -1.83
N LEU A 79 -22.58 -14.19 -2.43
CA LEU A 79 -21.31 -13.87 -3.06
C LEU A 79 -21.45 -13.85 -4.58
N THR A 80 -21.01 -12.78 -5.20
CA THR A 80 -20.84 -12.69 -6.66
C THR A 80 -19.39 -12.32 -6.95
N LEU A 81 -18.70 -13.17 -7.72
CA LEU A 81 -17.35 -12.92 -8.20
C LEU A 81 -17.41 -12.74 -9.71
N ARG A 82 -17.02 -11.62 -10.22
CA ARG A 82 -16.98 -11.32 -11.64
C ARG A 82 -15.58 -10.89 -12.05
N VAL A 83 -15.09 -11.51 -13.08
CA VAL A 83 -13.86 -11.12 -13.79
C VAL A 83 -14.23 -10.76 -15.21
N ASP A 84 -13.83 -9.57 -15.64
CA ASP A 84 -13.91 -9.14 -17.03
C ASP A 84 -12.74 -8.21 -17.33
N ALA A 85 -11.54 -8.78 -17.35
CA ALA A 85 -10.27 -8.09 -17.27
C ALA A 85 -9.37 -8.35 -18.48
N PRO A 86 -8.80 -7.32 -19.11
CA PRO A 86 -7.64 -7.49 -19.96
C PRO A 86 -6.47 -8.04 -19.14
N ILE A 87 -5.55 -8.75 -19.79
CA ILE A 87 -4.35 -9.27 -19.13
C ILE A 87 -3.12 -8.59 -19.74
N THR A 88 -2.41 -7.86 -18.91
CA THR A 88 -1.17 -7.19 -19.28
C THR A 88 0.04 -8.04 -18.87
N VAL A 89 0.90 -8.34 -19.84
CA VAL A 89 2.10 -9.15 -19.64
C VAL A 89 3.30 -8.37 -20.16
N PRO A 90 4.41 -8.28 -19.40
CA PRO A 90 5.64 -7.65 -19.89
C PRO A 90 6.22 -8.36 -21.13
N GLU A 91 6.88 -7.61 -21.96
CA GLU A 91 7.63 -8.19 -23.09
C GLU A 91 8.91 -8.89 -22.64
N ASN A 92 9.49 -8.41 -21.52
CA ASN A 92 10.74 -8.91 -20.99
C ASN A 92 10.54 -10.14 -20.09
N ALA A 93 11.61 -10.92 -19.93
CA ALA A 93 11.64 -12.01 -18.97
C ALA A 93 11.41 -11.49 -17.54
N MET A 94 10.81 -12.32 -16.70
CA MET A 94 10.48 -11.96 -15.33
C MET A 94 11.66 -12.24 -14.37
N PRO A 95 12.36 -11.22 -13.86
CA PRO A 95 13.49 -11.42 -12.96
C PRO A 95 13.02 -11.70 -11.52
N VAL A 96 13.92 -12.26 -10.71
CA VAL A 96 13.85 -12.21 -9.25
C VAL A 96 15.05 -11.43 -8.76
N VAL A 97 14.80 -10.36 -8.01
CA VAL A 97 15.83 -9.42 -7.57
C VAL A 97 15.72 -9.15 -6.09
N LYS A 98 16.84 -9.22 -5.37
CA LYS A 98 16.89 -8.80 -3.98
C LYS A 98 16.70 -7.29 -3.87
N VAL A 99 15.93 -6.86 -2.88
CA VAL A 99 15.62 -5.44 -2.66
C VAL A 99 15.75 -5.08 -1.18
N LYS A 100 16.01 -3.83 -0.92
CA LYS A 100 15.98 -3.28 0.43
C LYS A 100 15.29 -1.91 0.44
N ALA A 101 14.68 -1.55 1.57
CA ALA A 101 14.25 -0.19 1.79
C ALA A 101 15.49 0.69 1.98
N GLU A 102 15.51 1.83 1.31
CA GLU A 102 16.55 2.84 1.48
C GLU A 102 15.92 4.23 1.48
N GLY A 103 16.53 5.17 2.21
CA GLY A 103 16.12 6.56 2.17
C GLY A 103 16.91 7.33 1.11
N PHE A 104 16.48 8.54 0.87
CA PHE A 104 17.13 9.43 -0.09
C PHE A 104 18.51 9.87 0.39
N SER A 105 19.49 9.86 -0.51
CA SER A 105 20.86 10.30 -0.20
C SER A 105 20.95 11.81 0.01
N GLN A 106 22.04 12.28 0.62
CA GLN A 106 22.34 13.72 0.67
C GLN A 106 22.43 14.32 -0.74
N GLU A 107 23.00 13.59 -1.70
CA GLU A 107 23.13 14.04 -3.08
C GLU A 107 21.75 14.26 -3.72
N THR A 108 20.85 13.31 -3.56
CA THR A 108 19.44 13.44 -4.01
C THR A 108 18.74 14.60 -3.32
N ALA A 109 18.89 14.75 -2.00
CA ALA A 109 18.30 15.86 -1.26
C ALA A 109 18.81 17.22 -1.75
N THR A 110 20.11 17.33 -2.03
CA THR A 110 20.72 18.54 -2.59
C THR A 110 20.19 18.83 -4.00
N ALA A 111 20.06 17.81 -4.84
CA ALA A 111 19.51 17.96 -6.19
C ALA A 111 18.06 18.45 -6.17
N LEU A 112 17.22 17.87 -5.31
CA LEU A 112 15.84 18.31 -5.10
C LEU A 112 15.76 19.74 -4.54
N PHE A 113 16.65 20.08 -3.60
CA PHE A 113 16.74 21.43 -3.07
C PHE A 113 17.04 22.45 -4.18
N HIS A 114 18.01 22.17 -5.04
CA HIS A 114 18.30 23.03 -6.18
C HIS A 114 17.14 23.09 -7.17
N TYR A 115 16.49 21.97 -7.46
CA TYR A 115 15.38 21.96 -8.41
C TYR A 115 14.20 22.82 -7.96
N PHE A 116 13.79 22.72 -6.67
CA PHE A 116 12.60 23.41 -6.17
C PHE A 116 12.90 24.76 -5.54
N MET A 117 14.09 24.98 -4.95
CA MET A 117 14.39 26.12 -4.10
C MET A 117 15.41 27.10 -4.69
N ASP A 118 15.98 26.81 -5.88
CA ASP A 118 16.93 27.71 -6.50
C ASP A 118 16.30 29.12 -6.76
N GLY A 119 17.04 30.16 -6.42
CA GLY A 119 16.58 31.54 -6.54
C GLY A 119 15.62 32.00 -5.44
N LYS A 120 15.28 31.13 -4.48
CA LYS A 120 14.39 31.40 -3.34
C LYS A 120 15.18 31.46 -2.04
N THR A 121 14.69 32.21 -1.06
CA THR A 121 15.24 32.16 0.30
C THR A 121 14.55 31.04 1.03
N ALA A 122 15.14 29.83 0.97
CA ALA A 122 14.63 28.69 1.68
C ALA A 122 15.11 28.70 3.13
N MET A 123 14.17 28.67 4.05
CA MET A 123 14.42 28.63 5.48
C MET A 123 14.27 27.21 6.01
N THR A 124 15.11 26.82 6.96
CA THR A 124 14.91 25.55 7.66
C THR A 124 13.56 25.56 8.38
N ASN A 125 12.77 24.54 8.14
CA ASN A 125 11.53 24.31 8.87
C ASN A 125 11.84 23.28 9.97
N ASN A 126 12.14 23.79 11.16
CA ASN A 126 12.51 22.98 12.32
C ASN A 126 11.24 22.42 13.01
N ALA A 127 10.25 21.97 12.27
CA ALA A 127 9.17 21.18 12.80
C ALA A 127 9.70 19.77 13.17
N GLY A 128 10.64 19.75 14.13
CA GLY A 128 10.89 18.53 14.91
C GLY A 128 9.61 18.16 15.66
N PRO A 129 9.49 16.94 16.20
CA PRO A 129 8.40 16.61 17.10
C PRO A 129 8.39 17.69 18.16
N SER A 130 7.32 18.47 18.21
CA SER A 130 7.19 19.51 19.20
C SER A 130 7.10 18.80 20.54
N VAL A 131 8.23 18.65 21.22
CA VAL A 131 8.19 18.39 22.65
C VAL A 131 7.41 19.56 23.20
N MET A 132 6.19 19.28 23.65
CA MET A 132 5.34 20.34 24.19
C MET A 132 6.09 21.08 25.27
N THR A 133 6.07 22.39 25.17
CA THR A 133 6.60 23.25 26.25
C THR A 133 5.72 23.12 27.47
N LYS A 134 6.25 23.51 28.61
CA LYS A 134 5.43 23.60 29.82
C LYS A 134 4.16 24.40 29.64
N ALA A 135 4.24 25.50 28.88
CA ALA A 135 3.09 26.36 28.61
C ALA A 135 2.02 25.66 27.76
N GLU A 136 2.43 24.93 26.73
CA GLU A 136 1.50 24.16 25.88
C GLU A 136 0.86 23.01 26.63
N ILE A 137 1.61 22.31 27.46
CA ILE A 137 1.07 21.25 28.33
C ILE A 137 0.05 21.84 29.34
N GLU A 138 0.37 22.97 29.96
CA GLU A 138 -0.55 23.66 30.87
C GLU A 138 -1.86 24.05 30.14
N GLU A 139 -1.77 24.59 28.93
CA GLU A 139 -2.93 24.98 28.13
C GLU A 139 -3.80 23.76 27.78
N LEU A 140 -3.17 22.64 27.38
CA LEU A 140 -3.88 21.42 27.04
C LEU A 140 -4.57 20.78 28.27
N ILE A 141 -3.90 20.76 29.42
CA ILE A 141 -4.49 20.31 30.68
C ILE A 141 -5.70 21.17 31.05
N LEU A 142 -5.59 22.49 30.91
CA LEU A 142 -6.69 23.42 31.20
C LEU A 142 -7.86 23.23 30.21
N LEU A 143 -7.55 22.95 28.95
CA LEU A 143 -8.55 22.65 27.94
C LEU A 143 -9.35 21.38 28.30
N TYR A 144 -8.66 20.27 28.61
CA TYR A 144 -9.31 19.02 28.97
C TYR A 144 -10.13 19.16 30.27
N LYS A 145 -9.61 19.80 31.30
CA LYS A 145 -10.35 20.06 32.52
C LYS A 145 -11.63 20.88 32.27
N ARG A 146 -11.57 21.85 31.36
CA ARG A 146 -12.77 22.64 30.94
C ARG A 146 -13.77 21.77 30.20
N GLN A 147 -13.33 21.01 29.22
CA GLN A 147 -14.20 20.16 28.42
C GLN A 147 -14.88 19.05 29.26
N ILE A 148 -14.19 18.51 30.26
CA ILE A 148 -14.79 17.59 31.24
C ILE A 148 -15.88 18.31 32.02
N ALA A 149 -15.58 19.51 32.54
CA ALA A 149 -16.55 20.28 33.34
C ALA A 149 -17.78 20.71 32.55
N ASP A 150 -17.61 21.01 31.27
CA ASP A 150 -18.68 21.42 30.35
C ASP A 150 -19.40 20.21 29.71
N GLY A 151 -18.93 18.99 29.92
CA GLY A 151 -19.48 17.75 29.36
C GLY A 151 -19.30 17.62 27.86
N THR A 152 -18.32 18.29 27.27
CA THR A 152 -18.05 18.32 25.82
C THR A 152 -16.86 17.47 25.40
N ILE A 153 -16.18 16.79 26.35
CA ILE A 153 -14.94 16.06 26.09
C ILE A 153 -15.11 14.91 25.08
N GLU A 154 -16.21 14.15 25.19
CA GLU A 154 -16.50 13.05 24.28
C GLU A 154 -16.74 13.52 22.85
N GLU A 155 -17.44 14.63 22.68
CA GLU A 155 -17.75 15.20 21.36
C GLU A 155 -16.53 15.84 20.70
N GLN A 156 -15.66 16.52 21.48
CA GLN A 156 -14.55 17.30 20.94
C GLN A 156 -13.23 16.52 20.86
N GLN A 157 -13.02 15.54 21.74
CA GLN A 157 -11.77 14.78 21.82
C GLN A 157 -11.96 13.27 21.59
N MET A 158 -13.19 12.77 21.48
CA MET A 158 -13.50 11.34 21.41
C MET A 158 -12.94 10.53 22.60
N LEU A 159 -12.83 11.17 23.77
CA LEU A 159 -12.36 10.57 25.02
C LEU A 159 -13.50 10.58 26.03
N THR A 160 -13.67 9.49 26.78
CA THR A 160 -14.52 9.51 27.96
C THR A 160 -13.92 10.43 29.04
N PRO A 161 -14.71 10.94 30.00
CA PRO A 161 -14.17 11.73 31.10
C PRO A 161 -13.06 11.03 31.87
N GLU A 162 -13.17 9.71 32.09
CA GLU A 162 -12.17 8.90 32.77
C GLU A 162 -10.87 8.82 31.97
N GLU A 163 -10.93 8.58 30.66
CA GLU A 163 -9.76 8.56 29.77
C GLU A 163 -9.08 9.93 29.70
N ALA A 164 -9.86 11.01 29.69
CA ALA A 164 -9.33 12.36 29.72
C ALA A 164 -8.65 12.70 31.07
N GLU A 165 -9.14 12.18 32.17
CA GLU A 165 -8.46 12.31 33.48
C GLU A 165 -7.14 11.54 33.52
N GLU A 166 -7.07 10.35 32.90
CA GLU A 166 -5.82 9.59 32.75
C GLU A 166 -4.81 10.34 31.87
N GLU A 167 -5.28 10.92 30.78
CA GLU A 167 -4.46 11.73 29.88
C GLU A 167 -3.92 13.00 30.57
N ILE A 168 -4.76 13.69 31.34
CA ILE A 168 -4.31 14.83 32.17
C ILE A 168 -3.18 14.39 33.09
N LYS A 169 -3.30 13.25 33.74
CA LYS A 169 -2.26 12.74 34.62
C LYS A 169 -0.95 12.46 33.89
N ARG A 170 -1.04 11.87 32.69
CA ARG A 170 0.12 11.65 31.81
C ARG A 170 0.79 12.97 31.44
N LEU A 171 0.01 13.97 31.06
CA LEU A 171 0.50 15.32 30.77
C LEU A 171 1.15 16.00 31.99
N GLU A 172 0.61 15.82 33.19
CA GLU A 172 1.20 16.33 34.43
C GLU A 172 2.56 15.67 34.75
N GLU A 173 2.74 14.38 34.37
CA GLU A 173 4.04 13.70 34.49
C GLU A 173 5.03 14.22 33.41
N GLU A 174 4.58 14.39 32.16
CA GLU A 174 5.38 14.92 31.06
C GLU A 174 5.85 16.36 31.34
N TYR A 175 4.99 17.18 31.95
CA TYR A 175 5.30 18.55 32.36
C TYR A 175 6.57 18.66 33.19
N GLN A 176 6.88 17.64 34.02
CA GLN A 176 8.07 17.67 34.88
C GLN A 176 9.38 17.72 34.07
N SER A 177 9.40 17.06 32.90
CA SER A 177 10.56 16.98 32.01
C SER A 177 10.48 17.93 30.83
N ALA A 178 9.31 18.54 30.58
CA ALA A 178 9.09 19.45 29.48
C ALA A 178 9.99 20.70 29.56
N PRO A 179 10.47 21.20 28.41
CA PRO A 179 11.25 22.42 28.35
C PRO A 179 10.38 23.65 28.70
N ALA A 180 10.98 24.68 29.26
CA ALA A 180 10.28 25.94 29.58
C ALA A 180 9.90 26.74 28.33
N ALA A 181 10.67 26.57 27.25
CA ALA A 181 10.40 27.08 25.91
C ALA A 181 10.91 26.03 24.92
N THR A 182 10.27 25.92 23.74
CA THR A 182 10.90 25.24 22.61
C THR A 182 12.28 25.89 22.43
N ALA A 183 13.30 25.10 22.21
CA ALA A 183 14.49 25.59 21.57
C ALA A 183 14.04 25.93 20.13
N ASP A 184 13.43 27.10 19.96
CA ASP A 184 13.25 27.71 18.67
C ASP A 184 14.65 27.93 18.12
N ASP A 185 15.17 26.94 17.39
CA ASP A 185 16.18 27.24 16.42
C ASP A 185 15.51 28.22 15.46
N GLU A 186 15.83 29.52 15.60
CA GLU A 186 15.32 30.52 14.66
C GLU A 186 15.53 29.98 13.24
N PRO A 187 14.48 30.02 12.39
CA PRO A 187 14.61 29.53 11.04
C PRO A 187 15.87 30.11 10.40
N THR A 188 16.77 29.26 9.97
CA THR A 188 18.01 29.67 9.33
C THR A 188 17.94 29.43 7.83
N VAL A 189 18.64 30.23 7.03
CA VAL A 189 18.73 29.96 5.60
C VAL A 189 19.39 28.61 5.38
N SER A 190 18.69 27.73 4.65
CA SER A 190 19.18 26.39 4.34
C SER A 190 20.15 26.41 3.17
N ASP A 191 21.12 25.55 3.22
CA ASP A 191 22.07 25.24 2.15
C ASP A 191 21.78 23.91 1.43
N GLY A 192 20.63 23.28 1.73
CA GLY A 192 20.24 21.98 1.20
C GLY A 192 20.86 20.76 1.91
N THR A 193 21.54 20.99 3.05
CA THR A 193 22.14 19.90 3.83
C THR A 193 21.11 19.24 4.73
N MET A 194 21.02 17.89 4.69
CA MET A 194 20.23 17.10 5.63
C MET A 194 20.85 17.18 7.02
N ARG A 195 20.01 17.31 8.05
CA ARG A 195 20.43 17.33 9.45
C ARG A 195 19.99 16.05 10.17
N LEU A 196 20.78 15.63 11.15
CA LEU A 196 20.38 14.52 12.01
C LEU A 196 19.33 15.03 13.01
N CYS A 197 18.15 14.41 12.99
CA CYS A 197 17.03 14.71 13.86
C CYS A 197 16.61 13.46 14.64
N GLU A 198 15.81 13.65 15.66
CA GLU A 198 15.14 12.57 16.41
C GLU A 198 13.63 12.73 16.22
N GLU A 199 12.95 11.64 15.88
CA GLU A 199 11.49 11.59 15.78
C GLU A 199 10.96 10.60 16.80
N SER A 200 9.98 11.02 17.58
CA SER A 200 9.30 10.17 18.56
C SER A 200 7.87 9.93 18.12
N TYR A 201 7.46 8.69 18.12
CA TYR A 201 6.08 8.30 17.83
C TYR A 201 5.56 7.35 18.90
N SER A 202 4.26 7.43 19.16
CA SER A 202 3.58 6.60 20.14
C SER A 202 2.59 5.68 19.41
N ASN A 203 2.59 4.40 19.80
CA ASN A 203 1.58 3.44 19.38
C ASN A 203 0.48 3.23 20.45
N GLY A 204 0.36 4.14 21.41
CA GLY A 204 -0.56 4.05 22.54
C GLY A 204 -0.07 3.18 23.70
N TYR A 205 0.97 2.36 23.50
CA TYR A 205 1.56 1.49 24.53
C TYR A 205 3.00 1.86 24.85
N SER A 206 3.72 2.42 23.90
CA SER A 206 5.12 2.83 24.05
C SER A 206 5.45 4.02 23.16
N VAL A 207 6.38 4.84 23.61
CA VAL A 207 7.01 5.87 22.80
C VAL A 207 8.32 5.31 22.27
N THR A 208 8.50 5.37 20.97
CA THR A 208 9.74 4.98 20.30
C THR A 208 10.36 6.23 19.71
N THR A 209 11.65 6.44 19.96
CA THR A 209 12.41 7.55 19.37
C THR A 209 13.44 6.99 18.41
N GLU A 210 13.39 7.44 17.18
CA GLU A 210 14.32 7.03 16.12
C GLU A 210 15.07 8.23 15.54
N LYS A 211 16.27 7.98 15.06
CA LYS A 211 17.11 8.99 14.38
C LYS A 211 16.93 8.93 12.89
N LEU A 212 16.84 10.11 12.27
CA LEU A 212 16.76 10.25 10.83
C LEU A 212 17.60 11.46 10.37
N TYR A 213 18.02 11.42 9.11
CA TYR A 213 18.53 12.58 8.42
C TYR A 213 17.37 13.24 7.70
N GLU A 214 17.19 14.54 7.89
CA GLU A 214 16.10 15.31 7.30
C GLU A 214 16.64 16.61 6.67
N LEU A 215 16.17 16.90 5.46
CA LEU A 215 16.12 18.23 4.88
C LEU A 215 14.66 18.67 4.92
N ASN A 216 14.34 19.67 5.72
CA ASN A 216 12.98 20.21 5.84
C ASN A 216 13.08 21.73 5.72
N VAL A 217 12.58 22.25 4.61
CA VAL A 217 12.71 23.68 4.25
C VAL A 217 11.42 24.24 3.71
N ALA A 218 11.26 25.55 3.90
CA ALA A 218 10.14 26.32 3.38
C ALA A 218 10.64 27.60 2.68
N ALA A 219 10.01 27.96 1.57
CA ALA A 219 10.21 29.21 0.86
C ALA A 219 8.85 29.82 0.52
N GLY A 220 8.37 30.76 1.35
CA GLY A 220 6.99 31.23 1.29
C GLY A 220 6.01 30.10 1.63
N GLU A 221 5.11 29.77 0.73
CA GLU A 221 4.13 28.68 0.89
C GLU A 221 4.68 27.32 0.46
N GLU A 222 5.78 27.30 -0.28
CA GLU A 222 6.39 26.07 -0.74
C GLU A 222 7.14 25.36 0.38
N ARG A 223 7.04 24.03 0.39
CA ARG A 223 7.75 23.17 1.35
C ARG A 223 8.41 22.00 0.65
N LEU A 224 9.60 21.66 1.10
CA LEU A 224 10.33 20.50 0.65
C LEU A 224 10.81 19.73 1.91
N CYS A 225 10.47 18.46 1.99
CA CYS A 225 10.93 17.57 3.04
C CYS A 225 11.51 16.30 2.42
N VAL A 226 12.77 15.99 2.74
CA VAL A 226 13.46 14.77 2.30
C VAL A 226 13.98 14.06 3.54
N ARG A 227 13.65 12.79 3.71
CA ARG A 227 13.95 12.01 4.90
C ARG A 227 14.70 10.73 4.58
N ARG A 228 15.63 10.38 5.43
CA ARG A 228 16.36 9.11 5.40
C ARG A 228 16.56 8.60 6.82
N PRO A 229 16.16 7.35 7.13
CA PRO A 229 16.50 6.73 8.42
C PRO A 229 17.99 6.75 8.67
N ALA A 230 18.40 7.05 9.91
CA ALA A 230 19.80 6.96 10.32
C ALA A 230 20.20 5.53 10.70
N GLN A 231 19.23 4.65 10.89
CA GLN A 231 19.41 3.24 11.29
C GLN A 231 18.68 2.31 10.31
N GLU A 232 19.32 1.22 9.94
CA GLU A 232 18.72 0.22 9.01
C GLU A 232 17.58 -0.59 9.66
N ASN A 233 17.57 -0.71 11.00
CA ASN A 233 16.63 -1.57 11.73
C ASN A 233 15.50 -0.79 12.44
N GLY A 234 15.33 0.48 12.13
CA GLY A 234 14.24 1.30 12.66
C GLY A 234 12.89 1.04 11.96
N SER A 235 11.80 1.61 12.45
CA SER A 235 10.48 1.54 11.81
C SER A 235 10.28 2.65 10.76
N LEU A 236 11.06 3.74 10.84
CA LEU A 236 10.98 4.83 9.87
C LEU A 236 11.46 4.40 8.49
N THR A 237 10.73 4.80 7.46
CA THR A 237 11.12 4.67 6.05
C THR A 237 11.60 6.00 5.49
N GLY A 238 12.32 5.96 4.38
CA GLY A 238 12.64 7.17 3.64
C GLY A 238 11.38 7.81 3.05
N SER A 239 11.38 9.13 2.91
CA SER A 239 10.32 9.84 2.22
C SER A 239 10.83 11.12 1.55
N PHE A 240 10.13 11.52 0.52
CA PHE A 240 10.28 12.82 -0.13
C PHE A 240 8.88 13.40 -0.34
N THR A 241 8.68 14.61 0.15
CA THR A 241 7.46 15.38 -0.10
C THR A 241 7.79 16.77 -0.57
N TYR A 242 7.03 17.26 -1.53
CA TYR A 242 7.01 18.64 -1.97
C TYR A 242 5.57 19.13 -2.00
N THR A 243 5.32 20.36 -1.55
CA THR A 243 4.04 21.04 -1.70
C THR A 243 4.29 22.50 -2.10
N HIS A 244 3.53 22.94 -3.11
CA HIS A 244 3.59 24.33 -3.58
C HIS A 244 2.81 25.27 -2.66
N SER A 245 1.65 24.86 -2.16
CA SER A 245 0.82 25.62 -1.23
C SER A 245 0.37 24.79 -0.04
N VAL A 246 0.64 25.26 1.17
CA VAL A 246 0.36 24.52 2.42
C VAL A 246 -1.13 24.38 2.71
N ASN A 247 -1.98 25.26 2.16
CA ASN A 247 -3.37 25.35 2.56
C ASN A 247 -4.35 24.49 1.73
N GLU A 248 -3.95 23.97 0.58
CA GLU A 248 -4.87 23.33 -0.36
C GLU A 248 -4.56 21.87 -0.68
N ASP A 249 -3.31 21.41 -0.61
CA ASP A 249 -2.88 20.24 -1.38
C ASP A 249 -2.76 18.92 -0.62
N SER A 250 -2.46 18.92 0.67
CA SER A 250 -2.44 17.68 1.44
C SER A 250 -3.82 17.00 1.46
N GLY A 251 -4.90 17.79 1.32
CA GLY A 251 -6.25 17.32 1.21
C GLY A 251 -6.57 16.62 -0.11
N ARG A 252 -6.00 17.05 -1.24
CA ARG A 252 -6.35 16.49 -2.57
C ARG A 252 -5.79 15.08 -2.78
N PHE A 253 -4.61 14.77 -2.24
CA PHE A 253 -4.09 13.41 -2.28
C PHE A 253 -4.89 12.43 -1.43
N PHE A 254 -5.57 12.91 -0.38
CA PHE A 254 -6.16 12.07 0.66
C PHE A 254 -7.67 12.27 0.83
N ASN A 255 -8.23 13.40 0.36
CA ASN A 255 -9.67 13.64 0.46
C ASN A 255 -10.40 12.87 -0.65
N GLY A 256 -11.50 12.20 -0.29
CA GLY A 256 -12.36 11.43 -1.17
C GLY A 256 -13.08 12.25 -2.26
N ALA A 257 -12.38 13.20 -2.89
CA ALA A 257 -12.84 13.82 -4.12
C ALA A 257 -12.93 12.74 -5.20
N PRO A 258 -13.98 12.72 -6.01
CA PRO A 258 -14.11 11.77 -7.10
C PRO A 258 -12.87 11.81 -7.98
N ARG A 259 -12.30 10.64 -8.26
CA ARG A 259 -11.21 10.44 -9.21
C ARG A 259 -11.77 9.72 -10.40
N VAL A 260 -11.47 10.19 -11.59
CA VAL A 260 -11.90 9.56 -12.84
C VAL A 260 -10.68 9.33 -13.72
N LEU A 261 -10.75 8.30 -14.58
CA LEU A 261 -9.70 8.09 -15.56
C LEU A 261 -9.67 9.27 -16.54
N PRO A 262 -8.51 9.67 -17.06
CA PRO A 262 -8.42 10.78 -18.00
C PRO A 262 -9.31 10.61 -19.22
N GLU A 263 -9.45 9.38 -19.73
CA GLU A 263 -10.32 9.05 -20.85
C GLU A 263 -11.81 9.23 -20.56
N ASP A 264 -12.23 9.05 -19.31
CA ASP A 264 -13.63 9.18 -18.88
C ASP A 264 -14.00 10.61 -18.51
N ALA A 265 -13.01 11.47 -18.23
CA ALA A 265 -13.24 12.89 -17.95
C ALA A 265 -13.52 13.66 -19.25
N SER A 266 -14.48 14.59 -19.23
CA SER A 266 -14.67 15.51 -20.35
C SER A 266 -13.54 16.52 -20.44
N GLU A 267 -13.35 17.16 -21.61
CA GLU A 267 -12.29 18.20 -21.79
C GLU A 267 -12.42 19.35 -20.79
N SER A 268 -13.65 19.70 -20.36
CA SER A 268 -13.90 20.75 -19.39
C SER A 268 -13.68 20.32 -17.94
N GLU A 269 -13.47 19.04 -17.71
CA GLU A 269 -13.21 18.41 -16.40
C GLU A 269 -11.75 17.98 -16.25
N ARG A 270 -10.86 18.54 -17.05
CA ARG A 270 -9.41 18.29 -16.98
C ARG A 270 -8.67 19.59 -16.76
N PRO A 271 -7.44 19.56 -16.24
CA PRO A 271 -6.52 20.68 -16.36
C PRO A 271 -6.33 21.05 -17.83
N SER A 272 -6.01 22.32 -18.11
CA SER A 272 -5.61 22.77 -19.46
C SER A 272 -4.22 22.24 -19.83
N LEU A 273 -3.38 21.93 -18.84
CA LEU A 273 -2.16 21.16 -18.99
C LEU A 273 -2.50 19.76 -19.54
N SER A 274 -1.90 19.33 -20.62
CA SER A 274 -2.11 17.98 -21.15
C SER A 274 -1.45 16.93 -20.28
N LEU A 275 -1.91 15.67 -20.33
CA LEU A 275 -1.31 14.56 -19.60
C LEU A 275 0.17 14.34 -20.02
N GLU A 276 0.50 14.56 -21.29
CA GLU A 276 1.87 14.46 -21.79
C GLU A 276 2.78 15.55 -21.17
N GLU A 277 2.31 16.80 -21.14
CA GLU A 277 3.04 17.91 -20.48
C GLU A 277 3.19 17.66 -18.98
N ALA A 278 2.14 17.14 -18.31
CA ALA A 278 2.20 16.77 -16.91
C ALA A 278 3.25 15.67 -16.66
N GLY A 279 3.29 14.64 -17.52
CA GLY A 279 4.30 13.59 -17.47
C GLY A 279 5.72 14.14 -17.67
N ALA A 280 5.92 15.06 -18.61
CA ALA A 280 7.22 15.67 -18.84
C ALA A 280 7.76 16.44 -17.61
N LEU A 281 6.89 17.13 -16.87
CA LEU A 281 7.28 17.77 -15.60
C LEU A 281 7.73 16.74 -14.54
N CYS A 282 7.06 15.59 -14.45
CA CYS A 282 7.50 14.52 -13.56
C CYS A 282 8.86 13.95 -13.97
N GLU A 283 9.09 13.77 -15.26
CA GLU A 283 10.37 13.27 -15.79
C GLU A 283 11.53 14.23 -15.49
N GLU A 284 11.30 15.56 -15.47
CA GLU A 284 12.29 16.53 -15.05
C GLU A 284 12.71 16.34 -13.60
N VAL A 285 11.76 16.04 -12.69
CA VAL A 285 12.07 15.76 -11.28
C VAL A 285 12.88 14.48 -11.16
N PHE A 286 12.48 13.39 -11.86
CA PHE A 286 13.24 12.15 -11.87
C PHE A 286 14.65 12.34 -12.42
N ALA A 287 14.79 13.10 -13.50
CA ALA A 287 16.09 13.42 -14.08
C ALA A 287 16.98 14.22 -13.09
N ALA A 288 16.41 15.19 -12.37
CA ALA A 288 17.12 15.93 -11.33
C ALA A 288 17.62 15.01 -10.20
N MET A 289 16.84 13.98 -9.85
CA MET A 289 17.21 12.98 -8.85
C MET A 289 18.17 11.90 -9.39
N GLY A 290 18.41 11.84 -10.70
CA GLY A 290 19.16 10.75 -11.35
C GLY A 290 18.39 9.42 -11.37
N VAL A 291 17.08 9.45 -11.33
CA VAL A 291 16.21 8.26 -11.36
C VAL A 291 15.73 8.06 -12.80
N ALA A 292 15.91 6.83 -13.32
CA ALA A 292 15.51 6.47 -14.69
C ALA A 292 14.66 5.18 -14.75
N ASP A 293 14.56 4.47 -13.63
CA ASP A 293 13.92 3.17 -13.52
C ASP A 293 12.48 3.29 -12.96
N VAL A 294 11.71 4.21 -13.53
CA VAL A 294 10.31 4.47 -13.17
C VAL A 294 9.45 4.61 -14.42
N GLN A 295 8.19 4.28 -14.30
CA GLN A 295 7.19 4.51 -15.35
C GLN A 295 5.85 4.93 -14.76
N LEU A 296 5.04 5.64 -15.53
CA LEU A 296 3.66 5.96 -15.20
C LEU A 296 2.84 4.66 -15.16
N ALA A 297 2.23 4.37 -14.02
CA ALA A 297 1.37 3.20 -13.83
C ALA A 297 -0.11 3.56 -13.93
N GLN A 298 -0.51 4.72 -13.38
CA GLN A 298 -1.91 5.15 -13.37
C GLN A 298 -1.98 6.67 -13.33
N ALA A 299 -2.98 7.22 -14.02
CA ALA A 299 -3.33 8.62 -13.98
C ALA A 299 -4.81 8.77 -13.59
N TYR A 300 -5.11 9.80 -12.80
CA TYR A 300 -6.48 10.20 -12.47
C TYR A 300 -6.65 11.70 -12.66
N VAL A 301 -7.88 12.11 -12.95
CA VAL A 301 -8.34 13.49 -12.86
C VAL A 301 -9.16 13.63 -11.59
N THR A 302 -8.91 14.68 -10.82
CA THR A 302 -9.66 15.01 -9.60
C THR A 302 -9.90 16.52 -9.53
N GLY A 303 -10.84 16.95 -8.70
CA GLY A 303 -11.09 18.36 -8.46
C GLY A 303 -12.55 18.77 -8.69
N THR A 304 -12.74 20.08 -8.83
CA THR A 304 -14.05 20.72 -9.01
C THR A 304 -14.00 21.68 -10.20
N PRO A 305 -15.15 22.12 -10.74
CA PRO A 305 -15.16 23.03 -11.88
C PRO A 305 -14.29 24.28 -11.68
N GLY A 306 -13.30 24.42 -12.55
CA GLY A 306 -12.33 25.52 -12.52
C GLY A 306 -11.08 25.24 -11.67
N ASP A 307 -10.99 24.06 -11.06
CA ASP A 307 -9.87 23.66 -10.20
C ASP A 307 -9.64 22.14 -10.31
N TYR A 308 -9.26 21.69 -11.49
CA TYR A 308 -8.94 20.29 -11.78
C TYR A 308 -7.45 20.04 -11.67
N ALA A 309 -7.09 18.83 -11.26
CA ALA A 309 -5.73 18.35 -11.16
C ALA A 309 -5.57 16.93 -11.72
N TYR A 310 -4.37 16.61 -12.17
CA TYR A 310 -3.95 15.23 -12.37
C TYR A 310 -3.31 14.68 -11.09
N ILE A 311 -3.64 13.44 -10.77
CA ILE A 311 -2.86 12.61 -9.84
C ILE A 311 -2.18 11.54 -10.67
N LEU A 312 -0.85 11.55 -10.71
CA LEU A 312 -0.04 10.61 -11.47
C LEU A 312 0.68 9.66 -10.50
N HIS A 313 0.46 8.37 -10.68
CA HIS A 313 1.12 7.32 -9.91
C HIS A 313 2.20 6.66 -10.76
N TYR A 314 3.42 6.70 -10.26
CA TYR A 314 4.56 6.03 -10.87
C TYR A 314 4.96 4.79 -10.09
N VAL A 315 5.52 3.83 -10.77
CA VAL A 315 6.11 2.62 -10.18
C VAL A 315 7.53 2.42 -10.68
N ARG A 316 8.33 1.71 -9.91
CA ARG A 316 9.65 1.29 -10.37
C ARG A 316 9.55 0.27 -11.49
N THR A 317 10.60 0.21 -12.29
CA THR A 317 10.86 -0.86 -13.23
C THR A 317 12.16 -1.58 -12.87
N VAL A 318 12.19 -2.89 -13.05
CA VAL A 318 13.38 -3.72 -12.87
C VAL A 318 13.60 -4.52 -14.13
N ALA A 319 14.71 -4.28 -14.80
CA ALA A 319 14.98 -4.85 -16.13
C ALA A 319 13.85 -4.62 -17.15
N GLY A 320 13.16 -3.45 -17.05
CA GLY A 320 12.02 -3.09 -17.89
C GLY A 320 10.69 -3.74 -17.49
N VAL A 321 10.64 -4.47 -16.37
CA VAL A 321 9.40 -5.04 -15.83
C VAL A 321 8.88 -4.15 -14.72
N PRO A 322 7.60 -3.70 -14.77
CA PRO A 322 7.04 -2.83 -13.74
C PRO A 322 6.83 -3.57 -12.42
N VAL A 323 7.02 -2.84 -11.32
CA VAL A 323 6.55 -3.23 -10.01
C VAL A 323 5.06 -2.93 -9.91
N ALA A 324 4.30 -3.79 -9.23
CA ALA A 324 2.86 -3.62 -9.06
C ALA A 324 2.54 -2.31 -8.32
N LEU A 325 1.50 -1.62 -8.76
CA LEU A 325 0.98 -0.44 -8.08
C LEU A 325 0.19 -0.88 -6.85
N CYS A 326 0.73 -0.60 -5.66
CA CYS A 326 0.07 -0.85 -4.39
C CYS A 326 -0.38 0.49 -3.78
N MET A 327 -1.66 0.83 -3.94
CA MET A 327 -2.16 2.16 -3.57
C MET A 327 -2.47 2.28 -2.08
N ASP A 328 -3.17 1.31 -1.50
CA ASP A 328 -3.61 1.34 -0.12
C ASP A 328 -3.42 -0.04 0.52
N VAL A 329 -2.28 -0.22 1.14
CA VAL A 329 -2.11 -1.34 2.05
C VAL A 329 -2.43 -0.82 3.45
N PHE A 330 -3.69 -0.57 3.72
CA PHE A 330 -4.13 -0.50 5.10
C PHE A 330 -4.00 -1.90 5.68
N GLY A 331 -3.02 -2.09 6.53
CA GLY A 331 -2.99 -3.27 7.36
C GLY A 331 -4.28 -3.27 8.17
N VAL A 332 -5.30 -3.96 7.68
CA VAL A 332 -6.39 -4.41 8.52
C VAL A 332 -5.74 -5.44 9.42
N GLY A 333 -5.14 -4.96 10.49
CA GLY A 333 -4.69 -5.83 11.55
C GLY A 333 -5.92 -6.60 11.99
N ASP A 334 -5.87 -7.93 11.88
CA ASP A 334 -6.91 -8.83 12.40
C ASP A 334 -7.05 -8.75 13.93
N GLY A 335 -6.41 -7.75 14.54
CA GLY A 335 -6.42 -7.51 16.00
C GLY A 335 -5.76 -8.61 16.83
N GLU A 336 -5.49 -9.77 16.24
CA GLU A 336 -4.95 -10.93 16.95
C GLU A 336 -3.46 -11.18 16.66
N THR A 337 -2.98 -10.75 15.47
CA THR A 337 -1.56 -10.87 15.13
C THR A 337 -0.97 -9.48 14.89
N ASN A 338 -0.17 -8.98 15.81
CA ASN A 338 0.62 -7.74 15.67
C ASN A 338 1.75 -7.88 14.62
N VAL A 339 1.47 -8.51 13.49
CA VAL A 339 2.42 -8.64 12.39
C VAL A 339 2.14 -7.52 11.40
N SER A 340 2.79 -6.39 11.60
CA SER A 340 2.82 -5.30 10.62
C SER A 340 3.84 -5.60 9.52
N LEU A 341 3.63 -4.97 8.35
CA LEU A 341 4.66 -4.87 7.32
C LEU A 341 5.98 -4.36 7.93
N PRO A 342 7.13 -4.97 7.61
CA PRO A 342 8.43 -4.45 8.07
C PRO A 342 8.76 -3.07 7.47
N TRP A 343 8.20 -2.74 6.32
CA TRP A 343 8.11 -1.40 5.70
C TRP A 343 7.01 -1.38 4.65
N ASP A 344 6.42 -0.21 4.40
CA ASP A 344 5.35 -0.02 3.43
C ASP A 344 5.82 -0.27 1.99
N TYR A 345 4.88 -0.52 1.08
CA TYR A 345 5.19 -0.56 -0.36
C TYR A 345 5.56 0.84 -0.85
N GLU A 346 6.50 0.89 -1.80
CA GLU A 346 6.92 2.14 -2.41
C GLU A 346 5.76 2.79 -3.15
N GLN A 347 5.52 4.07 -2.89
CA GLN A 347 4.51 4.87 -3.57
C GLN A 347 5.14 6.15 -4.08
N ILE A 348 4.90 6.45 -5.35
CA ILE A 348 5.39 7.66 -6.03
C ILE A 348 4.18 8.35 -6.64
N ARG A 349 3.81 9.51 -6.10
CA ARG A 349 2.62 10.27 -6.52
C ARG A 349 2.96 11.71 -6.81
N PHE A 350 2.38 12.24 -7.87
CA PHE A 350 2.44 13.65 -8.24
C PHE A 350 1.03 14.22 -8.33
N LEU A 351 0.86 15.44 -7.88
CA LEU A 351 -0.33 16.26 -8.08
C LEU A 351 0.05 17.43 -8.99
N LEU A 352 -0.64 17.58 -10.10
CA LEU A 352 -0.36 18.61 -11.10
C LEU A 352 -1.63 19.36 -11.47
N THR A 353 -1.52 20.67 -11.51
CA THR A 353 -2.56 21.59 -11.98
C THR A 353 -2.08 22.37 -13.21
N ASP A 354 -2.87 23.34 -13.66
CA ASP A 354 -2.46 24.27 -14.70
C ASP A 354 -1.21 25.11 -14.31
N SER A 355 -0.91 25.20 -13.02
CA SER A 355 0.28 25.90 -12.50
C SER A 355 1.55 25.05 -12.53
N GLY A 356 1.43 23.75 -12.83
CA GLY A 356 2.52 22.78 -12.80
C GLY A 356 2.42 21.82 -11.62
N ILE A 357 3.56 21.47 -11.02
CA ILE A 357 3.62 20.54 -9.89
C ILE A 357 3.15 21.25 -8.62
N GLU A 358 2.02 20.81 -8.06
CA GLU A 358 1.48 21.29 -6.79
C GLU A 358 1.93 20.43 -5.61
N GLY A 359 2.11 19.13 -5.84
CA GLY A 359 2.53 18.22 -4.80
C GLY A 359 3.27 16.99 -5.30
N ILE A 360 4.18 16.49 -4.48
CA ILE A 360 4.85 15.21 -4.66
C ILE A 360 4.84 14.48 -3.33
N SER A 361 4.54 13.18 -3.40
CA SER A 361 4.68 12.26 -2.27
C SER A 361 5.39 11.00 -2.74
N TRP A 362 6.61 10.78 -2.28
CA TRP A 362 7.35 9.55 -2.52
C TRP A 362 7.69 8.93 -1.18
N THR A 363 7.13 7.78 -0.88
CA THR A 363 7.30 7.06 0.39
C THR A 363 7.92 5.71 0.17
N SER A 364 8.67 5.24 1.17
CA SER A 364 9.27 3.91 1.22
C SER A 364 10.11 3.55 -0.01
N PRO A 365 11.04 4.43 -0.45
CA PRO A 365 11.86 4.16 -1.61
C PRO A 365 12.66 2.86 -1.42
N THR A 366 12.78 2.11 -2.51
CA THR A 366 13.52 0.85 -2.54
C THR A 366 14.71 0.93 -3.47
N VAL A 367 15.72 0.14 -3.19
CA VAL A 367 16.86 -0.09 -4.11
C VAL A 367 16.97 -1.56 -4.44
N THR A 368 17.26 -1.84 -5.70
CA THR A 368 17.55 -3.18 -6.19
C THR A 368 18.98 -3.58 -5.85
N GLY A 369 19.15 -4.84 -5.46
CA GLY A 369 20.44 -5.44 -5.15
C GLY A 369 20.81 -6.55 -6.12
N GLU A 370 21.19 -7.69 -5.60
CA GLU A 370 21.59 -8.86 -6.36
C GLU A 370 20.44 -9.41 -7.20
N VAL A 371 20.71 -9.72 -8.47
CA VAL A 371 19.80 -10.46 -9.34
C VAL A 371 19.94 -11.95 -9.05
N VAL A 372 18.87 -12.55 -8.51
CA VAL A 372 18.83 -13.99 -8.21
C VAL A 372 18.66 -14.80 -9.50
N THR A 373 17.79 -14.35 -10.37
CA THR A 373 17.63 -14.86 -11.75
C THR A 373 17.11 -13.75 -12.66
N GLU A 374 17.58 -13.72 -13.90
CA GLU A 374 17.08 -12.78 -14.92
C GLU A 374 15.77 -13.25 -15.56
N SER A 375 15.48 -14.56 -15.46
CA SER A 375 14.29 -15.17 -16.07
C SER A 375 13.80 -16.30 -15.17
N ALA A 376 12.79 -16.01 -14.36
CA ALA A 376 12.16 -17.00 -13.52
C ALA A 376 11.24 -17.92 -14.32
N LYS A 377 11.20 -19.21 -13.96
CA LYS A 377 10.21 -20.15 -14.43
C LYS A 377 8.87 -19.85 -13.75
N LEU A 378 7.82 -19.69 -14.53
CA LEU A 378 6.49 -19.39 -14.02
C LEU A 378 5.57 -20.61 -14.12
N LEU A 379 4.49 -20.59 -13.34
CA LEU A 379 3.35 -21.48 -13.54
C LEU A 379 2.58 -21.07 -14.81
N SER A 380 1.89 -22.05 -15.40
CA SER A 380 1.02 -21.79 -16.54
C SER A 380 -0.19 -20.94 -16.13
N TRP A 381 -0.79 -20.23 -17.08
CA TRP A 381 -2.03 -19.48 -16.81
C TRP A 381 -3.15 -20.37 -16.30
N GLN A 382 -3.25 -21.62 -16.79
CA GLN A 382 -4.24 -22.56 -16.30
C GLN A 382 -4.09 -22.80 -14.79
N GLU A 383 -2.87 -23.08 -14.31
CA GLU A 383 -2.61 -23.27 -12.86
C GLU A 383 -2.94 -22.00 -12.07
N ILE A 384 -2.55 -20.83 -12.57
CA ILE A 384 -2.82 -19.54 -11.92
C ILE A 384 -4.32 -19.26 -11.83
N SER A 385 -5.09 -19.49 -12.90
CA SER A 385 -6.52 -19.22 -12.91
C SER A 385 -7.30 -20.15 -11.97
N GLU A 386 -6.89 -21.43 -11.84
CA GLU A 386 -7.45 -22.39 -10.90
C GLU A 386 -7.15 -21.98 -9.43
N ILE A 387 -5.93 -21.49 -9.17
CA ILE A 387 -5.55 -20.95 -7.87
C ILE A 387 -6.38 -19.70 -7.56
N ALA A 388 -6.49 -18.77 -8.52
CA ALA A 388 -7.24 -17.53 -8.35
C ALA A 388 -8.71 -17.80 -8.00
N GLU A 389 -9.39 -18.70 -8.73
CA GLU A 389 -10.76 -19.11 -8.41
C GLU A 389 -10.87 -19.61 -6.97
N THR A 390 -9.99 -20.53 -6.58
CA THR A 390 -9.99 -21.12 -5.23
C THR A 390 -9.85 -20.06 -4.14
N PHE A 391 -8.90 -19.14 -4.30
CA PHE A 391 -8.62 -18.14 -3.29
C PHE A 391 -9.63 -16.99 -3.26
N LEU A 392 -10.21 -16.62 -4.38
CA LEU A 392 -11.31 -15.63 -4.40
C LEU A 392 -12.48 -16.14 -3.55
N PHE A 393 -12.87 -17.40 -3.66
CA PHE A 393 -13.88 -17.97 -2.78
C PHE A 393 -13.42 -18.00 -1.32
N ALA A 394 -12.20 -18.45 -1.06
CA ALA A 394 -11.68 -18.58 0.30
C ALA A 394 -11.58 -17.22 1.04
N ILE A 395 -11.30 -16.14 0.32
CA ILE A 395 -11.19 -14.79 0.89
C ILE A 395 -12.57 -14.17 1.11
N PHE A 396 -13.48 -14.26 0.13
CA PHE A 396 -14.70 -13.46 0.11
C PHE A 396 -15.94 -14.20 0.62
N GLU A 397 -16.00 -15.54 0.56
CA GLU A 397 -17.14 -16.27 1.08
C GLU A 397 -17.35 -16.06 2.60
N PRO A 398 -16.32 -16.05 3.45
CA PRO A 398 -16.48 -15.74 4.87
C PRO A 398 -17.02 -14.33 5.15
N GLN A 399 -16.81 -13.38 4.27
CA GLN A 399 -17.28 -11.99 4.43
C GLN A 399 -18.80 -11.87 4.26
N THR A 400 -19.46 -12.88 3.66
CA THR A 400 -20.92 -12.90 3.53
C THR A 400 -21.63 -13.13 4.86
N GLU A 401 -20.89 -13.52 5.91
CA GLU A 401 -21.37 -13.66 7.28
C GLU A 401 -20.34 -13.08 8.25
N LEU A 402 -20.42 -11.78 8.47
CA LEU A 402 -19.49 -11.08 9.35
C LEU A 402 -20.22 -10.61 10.62
N PHE A 403 -19.65 -10.91 11.80
CA PHE A 403 -20.24 -10.57 13.11
C PHE A 403 -21.68 -11.09 13.31
N GLY A 404 -22.04 -12.24 12.68
CA GLY A 404 -23.37 -12.80 12.73
C GLY A 404 -24.43 -12.05 11.90
N LEU A 405 -23.98 -11.16 11.02
CA LEU A 405 -24.81 -10.44 10.05
C LEU A 405 -24.59 -11.03 8.66
N GLU A 406 -25.69 -11.39 7.99
CA GLU A 406 -25.64 -11.77 6.59
C GLU A 406 -25.43 -10.53 5.72
N ARG A 407 -24.51 -10.63 4.76
CA ARG A 407 -24.17 -9.55 3.83
C ARG A 407 -24.11 -10.06 2.40
N LYS A 408 -24.34 -9.16 1.47
CA LYS A 408 -24.04 -9.40 0.06
C LYS A 408 -22.64 -8.89 -0.24
N VAL A 409 -21.81 -9.75 -0.81
CA VAL A 409 -20.45 -9.41 -1.25
C VAL A 409 -20.39 -9.56 -2.76
N ALA A 410 -19.93 -8.52 -3.45
CA ALA A 410 -19.64 -8.57 -4.86
C ALA A 410 -18.21 -8.10 -5.10
N VAL A 411 -17.48 -8.85 -5.91
CA VAL A 411 -16.10 -8.54 -6.29
C VAL A 411 -16.03 -8.47 -7.80
N HIS A 412 -15.54 -7.35 -8.32
CA HIS A 412 -15.34 -7.12 -9.74
C HIS A 412 -13.86 -6.95 -10.00
N ILE A 413 -13.25 -7.87 -10.76
CA ILE A 413 -11.88 -7.78 -11.24
C ILE A 413 -11.94 -7.30 -12.69
N ASP A 414 -11.32 -6.15 -12.96
CA ASP A 414 -11.37 -5.43 -14.22
C ASP A 414 -10.01 -5.26 -14.90
N ASP A 415 -8.91 -5.60 -14.20
CA ASP A 415 -7.56 -5.51 -14.76
C ASP A 415 -6.64 -6.56 -14.13
N ILE A 416 -5.80 -7.22 -14.91
CA ILE A 416 -4.88 -8.26 -14.44
C ILE A 416 -3.50 -8.02 -15.03
N HIS A 417 -2.50 -7.94 -14.16
CA HIS A 417 -1.11 -7.72 -14.56
C HIS A 417 -0.19 -8.83 -14.09
N LEU A 418 0.72 -9.26 -14.95
CA LEU A 418 1.92 -9.94 -14.54
C LEU A 418 2.98 -8.87 -14.28
N SER A 419 3.30 -8.65 -13.00
CA SER A 419 4.20 -7.59 -12.54
C SER A 419 5.20 -8.14 -11.53
N LEU A 420 6.09 -7.30 -11.04
CA LEU A 420 6.91 -7.62 -9.89
C LEU A 420 6.22 -7.14 -8.62
N LEU A 421 6.21 -7.96 -7.58
CA LEU A 421 5.73 -7.54 -6.27
C LEU A 421 6.77 -7.89 -5.22
N ARG A 422 6.92 -7.01 -4.23
CA ARG A 422 7.86 -7.23 -3.15
C ARG A 422 7.30 -8.24 -2.15
N VAL A 423 8.11 -9.24 -1.84
CA VAL A 423 7.91 -10.13 -0.70
C VAL A 423 9.07 -9.95 0.28
N ARG A 424 8.78 -9.98 1.59
CA ARG A 424 9.82 -9.81 2.60
C ARG A 424 10.70 -11.05 2.69
N GLU A 425 11.95 -10.87 3.06
CA GLU A 425 12.85 -11.96 3.39
C GLU A 425 12.55 -12.49 4.80
N ASN A 426 12.34 -13.80 4.93
CA ASN A 426 12.08 -14.42 6.23
C ASN A 426 13.29 -14.29 7.15
N ASN A 427 13.04 -13.95 8.42
CA ASN A 427 14.07 -13.79 9.46
C ASN A 427 15.11 -12.70 9.19
N ALA A 428 14.91 -11.82 8.21
CA ALA A 428 15.80 -10.70 8.00
C ALA A 428 15.67 -9.72 9.18
N GLN A 429 16.82 -9.43 9.80
CA GLN A 429 16.93 -8.28 10.69
C GLN A 429 17.13 -7.03 9.82
N GLY A 430 16.06 -6.54 9.23
CA GLY A 430 16.15 -5.39 8.36
C GLY A 430 15.06 -5.39 7.30
N ARG A 431 15.00 -4.32 6.53
CA ARG A 431 14.02 -4.10 5.48
C ARG A 431 14.55 -4.64 4.15
N THR A 432 14.74 -5.97 4.12
CA THR A 432 15.14 -6.69 2.91
C THR A 432 14.04 -7.61 2.42
N GLY A 433 14.01 -7.84 1.12
CA GLY A 433 13.03 -8.68 0.46
C GLY A 433 13.44 -9.01 -0.96
N PHE A 434 12.50 -9.50 -1.72
CA PHE A 434 12.68 -9.81 -3.13
C PHE A 434 11.54 -9.21 -3.94
N TYR A 435 11.82 -8.68 -5.10
CA TYR A 435 10.84 -8.52 -6.15
C TYR A 435 10.70 -9.87 -6.85
N VAL A 436 9.47 -10.39 -6.86
CA VAL A 436 9.14 -11.69 -7.48
C VAL A 436 8.05 -11.49 -8.52
N PRO A 437 8.06 -12.28 -9.60
CA PRO A 437 6.96 -12.34 -10.56
C PRO A 437 5.65 -12.64 -9.85
N THR A 438 4.65 -11.80 -10.07
CA THR A 438 3.37 -11.90 -9.37
C THR A 438 2.23 -11.56 -10.31
N TRP A 439 1.21 -12.38 -10.29
CA TRP A 439 -0.08 -12.08 -10.87
C TRP A 439 -0.87 -11.18 -9.92
N VAL A 440 -1.21 -10.00 -10.38
CA VAL A 440 -1.92 -8.98 -9.60
C VAL A 440 -3.28 -8.76 -10.25
N PHE A 441 -4.33 -8.98 -9.48
CA PHE A 441 -5.71 -8.83 -9.88
C PHE A 441 -6.25 -7.55 -9.24
N TYR A 442 -6.53 -6.56 -10.05
CA TYR A 442 -7.09 -5.28 -9.65
C TYR A 442 -8.60 -5.28 -9.82
N GLY A 443 -9.30 -4.59 -8.95
CA GLY A 443 -10.74 -4.51 -9.01
C GLY A 443 -11.35 -3.80 -7.82
N GLU A 444 -12.65 -4.01 -7.64
CA GLU A 444 -13.47 -3.38 -6.61
C GLU A 444 -14.22 -4.44 -5.82
N GLU A 445 -14.38 -4.17 -4.54
CA GLU A 445 -15.18 -4.95 -3.61
C GLU A 445 -16.38 -4.12 -3.13
N TYR A 446 -17.55 -4.74 -3.12
CA TYR A 446 -18.80 -4.14 -2.64
C TYR A 446 -19.39 -4.99 -1.54
N ILE A 447 -19.77 -4.36 -0.44
CA ILE A 447 -20.51 -4.97 0.66
C ILE A 447 -21.88 -4.28 0.76
N ASP A 448 -22.95 -5.06 0.60
CA ASP A 448 -24.35 -4.53 0.60
C ASP A 448 -24.54 -3.39 -0.42
N ASP A 449 -23.98 -3.52 -1.62
CA ASP A 449 -23.98 -2.55 -2.71
C ASP A 449 -23.16 -1.25 -2.45
N PHE A 450 -22.39 -1.19 -1.35
CA PHE A 450 -21.47 -0.09 -1.07
C PHE A 450 -20.02 -0.53 -1.33
N PRO A 451 -19.19 0.30 -1.98
CA PRO A 451 -17.78 -0.01 -2.15
C PRO A 451 -17.10 -0.12 -0.78
N SER A 452 -16.31 -1.18 -0.60
CA SER A 452 -15.61 -1.45 0.67
C SER A 452 -14.46 -0.46 0.90
N VAL A 453 -13.90 0.08 -0.18
CA VAL A 453 -12.88 1.12 -0.17
C VAL A 453 -13.47 2.41 -0.76
N ASN A 454 -13.41 3.50 -0.03
CA ASN A 454 -13.83 4.80 -0.53
C ASN A 454 -12.79 5.35 -1.48
N GLY A 455 -13.00 5.18 -2.77
CA GLY A 455 -12.11 5.77 -3.77
C GLY A 455 -12.19 5.03 -5.10
N VAL A 456 -11.66 5.68 -6.12
CA VAL A 456 -11.61 5.18 -7.51
C VAL A 456 -10.23 4.58 -7.81
N ASP A 457 -9.40 4.41 -6.78
CA ASP A 457 -8.03 3.95 -6.95
C ASP A 457 -8.02 2.44 -7.25
N LYS A 458 -7.15 2.02 -8.14
CA LYS A 458 -6.93 0.59 -8.42
C LYS A 458 -6.56 -0.13 -7.13
N HIS A 459 -7.40 -1.08 -6.75
CA HIS A 459 -7.24 -1.86 -5.54
C HIS A 459 -6.81 -3.30 -5.90
N ILE A 460 -5.82 -3.83 -5.18
CA ILE A 460 -5.39 -5.22 -5.37
C ILE A 460 -6.33 -6.14 -4.60
N VAL A 461 -7.17 -6.85 -5.32
CA VAL A 461 -8.11 -7.85 -4.79
C VAL A 461 -7.39 -9.16 -4.45
N LEU A 462 -6.43 -9.54 -5.28
CA LEU A 462 -5.67 -10.78 -5.12
C LEU A 462 -4.28 -10.63 -5.72
N ALA A 463 -3.26 -11.17 -5.07
CA ALA A 463 -1.90 -11.28 -5.58
C ALA A 463 -1.39 -12.72 -5.45
N ILE A 464 -0.90 -13.30 -6.55
CA ILE A 464 -0.42 -14.69 -6.60
C ILE A 464 1.03 -14.69 -7.11
N ASN A 465 1.94 -15.26 -6.34
CA ASN A 465 3.31 -15.50 -6.79
C ASN A 465 3.30 -16.43 -8.01
N ALA A 466 3.79 -15.92 -9.13
CA ALA A 466 3.76 -16.66 -10.39
C ALA A 466 4.73 -17.86 -10.44
N ILE A 467 5.65 -17.98 -9.48
CA ILE A 467 6.67 -19.04 -9.42
C ILE A 467 6.10 -20.30 -8.74
N ASP A 468 5.39 -20.11 -7.62
CA ASP A 468 4.97 -21.23 -6.77
C ASP A 468 3.45 -21.28 -6.49
N GLY A 469 2.69 -20.28 -6.96
CA GLY A 469 1.24 -20.21 -6.79
C GLY A 469 0.79 -19.75 -5.40
N SER A 470 1.70 -19.35 -4.53
CA SER A 470 1.33 -18.88 -3.19
C SER A 470 0.67 -17.50 -3.27
N VAL A 471 -0.40 -17.30 -2.50
CA VAL A 471 -1.06 -15.99 -2.38
C VAL A 471 -0.22 -15.08 -1.52
N ILE A 472 -0.06 -13.83 -1.94
CA ILE A 472 0.68 -12.80 -1.21
C ILE A 472 -0.32 -11.98 -0.41
N ASP A 473 -0.20 -12.02 0.91
CA ASP A 473 -0.90 -11.12 1.82
C ASP A 473 -0.14 -9.79 1.86
N LEU A 474 -0.71 -8.77 1.22
CA LEU A 474 -0.09 -7.45 1.11
C LEU A 474 0.09 -6.79 2.49
N SER A 475 -0.80 -7.05 3.44
CA SER A 475 -0.72 -6.49 4.79
C SER A 475 0.45 -7.05 5.61
N LYS A 476 0.94 -8.22 5.25
CA LYS A 476 2.06 -8.91 5.90
C LYS A 476 3.33 -8.90 5.05
N GLY A 477 3.20 -8.55 3.74
CA GLY A 477 4.32 -8.48 2.80
C GLY A 477 4.87 -9.84 2.38
N TYR A 478 4.06 -10.91 2.45
CA TYR A 478 4.42 -12.26 2.00
C TYR A 478 3.23 -13.13 1.71
#